data_2e7fa28a993f27c4ecc572dad9b1d39b
#
_entry.id   2e7fa28a993f27c4ecc572dad9b1d39b
#
_cell.length_a   1.000
_cell.length_b   1.000
_cell.length_c   1.000
_cell.angle_alpha   90.00
_cell.angle_beta   90.00
_cell.angle_gamma   90.00
#
_symmetry.space_group_name_H-M   'P 1'
#
loop_
_entity.id
_entity.type
_entity.pdbx_description
1 polymer ?
#
loop_
_entity_poly.entity_id
_entity_poly.type
_entity_poly.pdbx_seq_one_letter_code
_entity_poly.pdbx_strand_id
1 'polypeptide(L)'
;MHTTGWHIEIEFDEDDTHTKAALMLRLPDGAELRARGHAYRNPADQPQPRIGEEIAAARALSDLTHQLFDKAAGEISEVTHRPATVGA
;
A
#
# COMPACT_ATOMS: atom_id res chain seq x y z
N MET A 1 14.21 -24.92 8.25
CA MET A 1 13.72 -23.73 7.49
C MET A 1 12.26 -23.51 7.76
N HIS A 2 11.87 -22.30 8.01
CA HIS A 2 10.47 -21.91 8.21
C HIS A 2 9.98 -21.10 7.01
N THR A 3 8.73 -21.34 6.64
CA THR A 3 8.05 -20.51 5.66
C THR A 3 6.97 -19.72 6.38
N THR A 4 6.95 -18.42 6.17
CA THR A 4 5.88 -17.56 6.66
C THR A 4 5.32 -16.76 5.50
N GLY A 5 4.11 -16.32 5.62
CA GLY A 5 3.45 -15.55 4.57
C GLY A 5 2.67 -14.38 5.13
N TRP A 6 2.52 -13.37 4.30
CA TRP A 6 1.66 -12.22 4.60
C TRP A 6 0.48 -12.24 3.64
N HIS A 7 -0.62 -11.70 4.09
CA HIS A 7 -1.81 -11.58 3.25
C HIS A 7 -1.99 -10.13 2.82
N ILE A 8 -2.12 -9.90 1.52
CA ILE A 8 -2.42 -8.59 0.95
C ILE A 8 -3.73 -8.70 0.19
N GLU A 9 -4.62 -7.73 0.42
CA GLU A 9 -5.89 -7.65 -0.25
C GLU A 9 -6.07 -6.23 -0.80
N ILE A 10 -6.45 -6.12 -2.06
CA ILE A 10 -6.68 -4.83 -2.71
C ILE A 10 -8.08 -4.84 -3.29
N GLU A 11 -8.86 -3.81 -2.98
CA GLU A 11 -10.18 -3.60 -3.54
C GLU A 11 -10.23 -2.26 -4.25
N PHE A 12 -11.05 -2.17 -5.28
CA PHE A 12 -11.18 -0.96 -6.08
C PHE A 12 -12.61 -0.46 -6.05
N ASP A 13 -12.74 0.86 -5.89
CA ASP A 13 -13.98 1.58 -6.14
C ASP A 13 -13.76 2.48 -7.34
N GLU A 14 -14.63 2.38 -8.34
CA GLU A 14 -14.48 3.10 -9.59
C GLU A 14 -15.73 3.89 -9.93
N ASP A 15 -15.54 5.10 -10.44
CA ASP A 15 -16.58 5.85 -11.12
C ASP A 15 -16.05 6.28 -12.49
N ASP A 16 -16.75 7.19 -13.19
CA ASP A 16 -16.39 7.56 -14.55
C ASP A 16 -15.03 8.22 -14.69
N THR A 17 -14.54 8.88 -13.64
CA THR A 17 -13.30 9.67 -13.71
C THR A 17 -12.32 9.36 -12.61
N HIS A 18 -12.65 8.48 -11.68
CA HIS A 18 -11.82 8.25 -10.50
C HIS A 18 -11.81 6.77 -10.13
N THR A 19 -10.62 6.25 -9.85
CA THR A 19 -10.42 4.91 -9.28
C THR A 19 -9.71 5.06 -7.95
N LYS A 20 -10.26 4.44 -6.92
CA LYS A 20 -9.63 4.37 -5.60
C LYS A 20 -9.25 2.93 -5.32
N ALA A 21 -8.00 2.69 -4.93
CA ALA A 21 -7.54 1.40 -4.43
C ALA A 21 -7.46 1.46 -2.90
N ALA A 22 -8.03 0.48 -2.24
CA ALA A 22 -7.91 0.28 -0.80
C ALA A 22 -7.16 -1.02 -0.57
N LEU A 23 -6.04 -0.94 0.11
CA LEU A 23 -5.15 -2.06 0.36
C LEU A 23 -5.10 -2.36 1.85
N MET A 24 -5.13 -3.66 2.18
CA MET A 24 -4.93 -4.13 3.55
C MET A 24 -3.84 -5.19 3.53
N LEU A 25 -2.84 -5.02 4.39
CA LEU A 25 -1.81 -6.04 4.64
C LEU A 25 -2.01 -6.59 6.04
N ARG A 26 -2.11 -7.92 6.14
CA ARG A 26 -2.16 -8.61 7.42
C ARG A 26 -0.86 -9.35 7.66
N LEU A 27 -0.24 -9.05 8.80
CA LEU A 27 0.99 -9.68 9.25
C LEU A 27 0.69 -10.91 10.11
N PRO A 28 1.67 -11.83 10.28
CA PRO A 28 1.44 -13.05 11.05
C PRO A 28 1.04 -12.83 12.50
N ASP A 29 1.43 -11.70 13.11
CA ASP A 29 1.09 -11.37 14.49
C ASP A 29 -0.31 -10.77 14.63
N GLY A 30 -1.06 -10.65 13.52
CA GLY A 30 -2.39 -10.08 13.51
C GLY A 30 -2.43 -8.57 13.27
N ALA A 31 -1.28 -7.91 13.21
CA ALA A 31 -1.24 -6.49 12.88
C ALA A 31 -1.69 -6.26 11.44
N GLU A 32 -2.41 -5.16 11.22
CA GLU A 32 -2.88 -4.78 9.89
C GLU A 32 -2.38 -3.39 9.53
N LEU A 33 -1.91 -3.26 8.29
CA LEU A 33 -1.58 -1.96 7.71
C LEU A 33 -2.55 -1.69 6.57
N ARG A 34 -2.98 -0.45 6.45
CA ARG A 34 -3.92 -0.04 5.40
C ARG A 34 -3.31 1.09 4.60
N ALA A 35 -3.50 1.01 3.29
CA ALA A 35 -2.95 2.00 2.36
C ALA A 35 -3.98 2.31 1.29
N ARG A 36 -3.86 3.47 0.68
CA ARG A 36 -4.77 3.93 -0.36
C ARG A 36 -4.01 4.53 -1.52
N GLY A 37 -4.59 4.39 -2.71
CA GLY A 37 -4.08 5.03 -3.91
C GLY A 37 -5.24 5.48 -4.77
N HIS A 38 -5.02 6.53 -5.53
CA HIS A 38 -6.05 7.13 -6.38
C HIS A 38 -5.51 7.35 -7.78
N ALA A 39 -6.37 7.19 -8.76
CA ALA A 39 -6.09 7.55 -10.13
C ALA A 39 -7.27 8.34 -10.68
N TYR A 40 -6.97 9.37 -11.44
CA TYR A 40 -7.97 10.26 -12.02
C TYR A 40 -7.83 10.25 -13.52
N ARG A 41 -8.95 10.23 -14.23
CA ARG A 41 -9.01 10.32 -15.68
C ARG A 41 -9.52 11.69 -16.07
N ASN A 42 -8.89 12.30 -17.07
CA ASN A 42 -9.48 13.48 -17.69
C ASN A 42 -10.80 13.06 -18.36
N PRO A 43 -11.92 13.75 -18.08
CA PRO A 43 -13.20 13.37 -18.68
C PRO A 43 -13.20 13.37 -20.22
N ALA A 44 -12.27 14.10 -20.84
CA ALA A 44 -12.14 14.14 -22.29
C ALA A 44 -11.48 12.87 -22.87
N ASP A 45 -10.79 12.10 -22.04
CA ASP A 45 -10.13 10.86 -22.48
C ASP A 45 -11.11 9.69 -22.47
N GLN A 46 -10.82 8.69 -23.30
CA GLN A 46 -11.61 7.46 -23.27
C GLN A 46 -11.37 6.70 -21.96
N PRO A 47 -12.43 6.08 -21.39
CA PRO A 47 -12.27 5.29 -20.18
C PRO A 47 -11.33 4.10 -20.41
N GLN A 48 -10.38 3.93 -19.50
CA GLN A 48 -9.44 2.81 -19.48
C GLN A 48 -9.38 2.24 -18.06
N PRO A 49 -10.38 1.46 -17.64
CA PRO A 49 -10.48 1.00 -16.24
C PRO A 49 -9.23 0.27 -15.77
N ARG A 50 -8.64 -0.58 -16.61
CA ARG A 50 -7.43 -1.31 -16.23
C ARG A 50 -6.28 -0.37 -15.90
N ILE A 51 -6.09 0.67 -16.68
CA ILE A 51 -5.02 1.64 -16.45
C ILE A 51 -5.25 2.36 -15.13
N GLY A 52 -6.48 2.78 -14.86
CA GLY A 52 -6.84 3.41 -13.60
C GLY A 52 -6.57 2.50 -12.40
N GLU A 53 -6.93 1.23 -12.50
CA GLU A 53 -6.67 0.24 -11.45
C GLU A 53 -5.17 0.06 -11.23
N GLU A 54 -4.40 -0.09 -12.31
CA GLU A 54 -2.94 -0.27 -12.20
C GLU A 54 -2.28 0.91 -11.51
N ILE A 55 -2.66 2.13 -11.88
CA ILE A 55 -2.09 3.35 -11.28
C ILE A 55 -2.51 3.48 -9.81
N ALA A 56 -3.80 3.28 -9.52
CA ALA A 56 -4.29 3.36 -8.15
C ALA A 56 -3.63 2.30 -7.26
N ALA A 57 -3.49 1.07 -7.76
CA ALA A 57 -2.81 0.01 -7.04
C ALA A 57 -1.35 0.34 -6.79
N ALA A 58 -0.64 0.86 -7.80
CA ALA A 58 0.76 1.24 -7.65
C ALA A 58 0.94 2.31 -6.57
N ARG A 59 0.03 3.29 -6.52
CA ARG A 59 0.06 4.35 -5.51
C ARG A 59 -0.24 3.81 -4.11
N ALA A 60 -1.20 2.89 -3.98
CA ALA A 60 -1.49 2.24 -2.72
C ALA A 60 -0.30 1.41 -2.24
N LEU A 61 0.34 0.66 -3.13
CA LEU A 61 1.52 -0.13 -2.81
C LEU A 61 2.70 0.75 -2.41
N SER A 62 2.86 1.91 -3.05
CA SER A 62 3.89 2.88 -2.67
C SER A 62 3.66 3.40 -1.25
N ASP A 63 2.42 3.73 -0.90
CA ASP A 63 2.07 4.13 0.45
C ASP A 63 2.37 3.02 1.45
N LEU A 64 2.00 1.78 1.13
CA LEU A 64 2.32 0.63 1.98
C LEU A 64 3.83 0.46 2.18
N THR A 65 4.59 0.65 1.12
CA THR A 65 6.06 0.57 1.19
C THR A 65 6.62 1.53 2.23
N HIS A 66 6.16 2.79 2.21
CA HIS A 66 6.60 3.79 3.18
C HIS A 66 6.19 3.42 4.60
N GLN A 67 4.97 2.92 4.78
CA GLN A 67 4.49 2.49 6.09
C GLN A 67 5.33 1.33 6.64
N LEU A 68 5.73 0.38 5.79
CA LEU A 68 6.57 -0.73 6.19
C LEU A 68 7.96 -0.28 6.61
N PHE A 69 8.57 0.65 5.89
CA PHE A 69 9.86 1.22 6.29
C PHE A 69 9.77 1.94 7.62
N ASP A 70 8.71 2.74 7.82
CA ASP A 70 8.50 3.45 9.08
C ASP A 70 8.30 2.48 10.25
N LYS A 71 7.52 1.43 10.02
CA LYS A 71 7.28 0.40 11.04
C LYS A 71 8.59 -0.32 11.40
N ALA A 72 9.36 -0.72 10.41
CA ALA A 72 10.65 -1.38 10.63
C ALA A 72 11.61 -0.47 11.38
N ALA A 73 11.68 0.81 11.02
CA ALA A 73 12.53 1.77 11.71
C ALA A 73 12.13 1.92 13.18
N GLY A 74 10.82 1.98 13.46
CA GLY A 74 10.30 2.05 14.82
C GLY A 74 10.67 0.81 15.64
N GLU A 75 10.54 -0.38 15.04
CA GLU A 75 10.89 -1.63 15.70
C GLU A 75 12.40 -1.73 15.98
N ILE A 76 13.23 -1.30 15.05
CA ILE A 76 14.67 -1.26 15.25
C ILE A 76 15.01 -0.31 16.41
N SER A 77 14.38 0.86 16.44
CA SER A 77 14.60 1.82 17.53
C SER A 77 14.20 1.25 18.88
N GLU A 78 13.09 0.51 18.96
CA GLU A 78 12.66 -0.13 20.20
C GLU A 78 13.65 -1.19 20.68
N VAL A 79 14.18 -2.00 19.76
CA VAL A 79 15.10 -3.08 20.10
C VAL A 79 16.48 -2.55 20.49
N THR A 80 16.96 -1.55 19.76
CA THR A 80 18.32 -1.02 19.95
C THR A 80 18.39 0.18 20.88
N HIS A 81 17.25 0.78 21.21
CA HIS A 81 17.17 2.07 21.94
C HIS A 81 17.91 3.21 21.25
N ARG A 82 17.96 3.16 19.91
CA ARG A 82 18.60 4.17 19.07
C ARG A 82 17.66 4.57 17.93
N PRO A 83 17.71 5.83 17.52
CA PRO A 83 16.97 6.23 16.33
C PRO A 83 17.42 5.41 15.13
N ALA A 84 16.47 5.01 14.28
CA ALA A 84 16.74 4.27 13.08
C ALA A 84 16.01 4.89 11.90
N THR A 85 16.63 4.81 10.72
CA THR A 85 16.01 5.21 9.47
C THR A 85 16.18 4.08 8.46
N VAL A 86 15.07 3.66 7.86
CA VAL A 86 15.07 2.65 6.81
C VAL A 86 14.29 3.23 5.65
N GLY A 87 14.87 3.21 4.46
CA GLY A 87 14.21 3.76 3.30
C GLY A 87 14.71 3.16 2.01
N ALA A 88 13.95 3.41 0.95
CA ALA A 88 14.28 2.96 -0.39
C ALA A 88 15.17 3.98 -1.10
#